data_ad5d79daa7778aade64978d289886520
#
_entry.id   ad5d79daa7778aade64978d289886520
#
_cell.length_a   1.000
_cell.length_b   1.000
_cell.length_c   1.000
_cell.angle_alpha   90.00
_cell.angle_beta   90.00
_cell.angle_gamma   90.00
#
_symmetry.space_group_name_H-M   'P 1'
#
loop_
_entity.id
_entity.type
_entity.pdbx_description
1 polymer ?
#
loop_
_entity_poly.entity_id
_entity_poly.type
_entity_poly.pdbx_seq_one_letter_code
_entity_poly.pdbx_strand_id
1 'polypeptide(L)' 'MDHLDAALKRLAKAAERLEVAAESREHRFDKERTGLSQTLQNVRAEQARTVTATEGVSTRLEGAIERLNAVLER' A
#
# COMPACT_ATOMS: atom_id res chain seq x y z
N MET A 1 -53.12 -16.31 -2.13
CA MET A 1 -52.62 -15.08 -1.47
C MET A 1 -51.43 -15.36 -0.57
N ASP A 2 -51.47 -16.43 0.20
CA ASP A 2 -50.34 -16.80 1.09
C ASP A 2 -49.06 -17.08 0.33
N HIS A 3 -49.15 -17.59 -0.89
CA HIS A 3 -47.99 -17.83 -1.76
C HIS A 3 -47.33 -16.54 -2.22
N LEU A 4 -48.10 -15.51 -2.45
CA LEU A 4 -47.61 -14.20 -2.86
C LEU A 4 -46.87 -13.50 -1.70
N ASP A 5 -47.46 -13.55 -0.53
CA ASP A 5 -46.88 -12.99 0.68
C ASP A 5 -45.53 -13.68 1.04
N ALA A 6 -45.52 -15.01 0.92
CA ALA A 6 -44.31 -15.78 1.15
C ALA A 6 -43.20 -15.45 0.15
N ALA A 7 -43.59 -15.28 -1.13
CA ALA A 7 -42.65 -14.90 -2.18
C ALA A 7 -42.10 -13.48 -1.98
N LEU A 8 -42.93 -12.54 -1.57
CA LEU A 8 -42.51 -11.17 -1.25
C LEU A 8 -41.55 -11.13 -0.06
N LYS A 9 -41.85 -11.92 0.95
CA LYS A 9 -40.95 -12.03 2.13
C LYS A 9 -39.57 -12.61 1.78
N ARG A 10 -39.56 -13.62 0.91
CA ARG A 10 -38.32 -14.21 0.40
C ARG A 10 -37.53 -13.21 -0.41
N LEU A 11 -38.22 -12.44 -1.25
CA LEU A 11 -37.58 -11.41 -2.06
C LEU A 11 -36.98 -10.31 -1.19
N ALA A 12 -37.73 -9.87 -0.18
CA ALA A 12 -37.24 -8.87 0.77
C ALA A 12 -36.01 -9.34 1.52
N LYS A 13 -35.98 -10.59 1.96
CA LYS A 13 -34.81 -11.19 2.64
C LYS A 13 -33.62 -11.30 1.70
N ALA A 14 -33.85 -11.67 0.45
CA ALA A 14 -32.80 -11.76 -0.54
C ALA A 14 -32.20 -10.38 -0.82
N ALA A 15 -33.05 -9.34 -0.90
CA ALA A 15 -32.60 -7.97 -1.08
C ALA A 15 -31.75 -7.48 0.10
N GLU A 16 -32.17 -7.79 1.34
CA GLU A 16 -31.41 -7.46 2.54
C GLU A 16 -30.05 -8.14 2.55
N ARG A 17 -29.99 -9.41 2.18
CA ARG A 17 -28.74 -10.15 2.11
C ARG A 17 -27.80 -9.56 1.07
N LEU A 18 -28.33 -9.13 -0.07
CA LEU A 18 -27.56 -8.46 -1.10
C LEU A 18 -26.99 -7.13 -0.62
N GLU A 19 -27.79 -6.34 0.05
CA GLU A 19 -27.32 -5.07 0.63
C GLU A 19 -26.21 -5.26 1.62
N VAL A 20 -26.39 -6.21 2.56
CA VAL A 20 -25.37 -6.52 3.57
C VAL A 20 -24.09 -7.02 2.92
N ALA A 21 -24.22 -7.89 1.91
CA ALA A 21 -23.06 -8.40 1.18
C ALA A 21 -22.33 -7.30 0.43
N ALA A 22 -23.07 -6.37 -0.19
CA ALA A 22 -22.50 -5.24 -0.91
C ALA A 22 -21.75 -4.29 0.03
N GLU A 23 -22.32 -3.97 1.18
CA GLU A 23 -21.70 -3.12 2.20
C GLU A 23 -20.44 -3.77 2.77
N SER A 24 -20.51 -5.06 3.04
CA SER A 24 -19.37 -5.82 3.53
C SER A 24 -18.23 -5.84 2.52
N ARG A 25 -18.56 -5.97 1.24
CA ARG A 25 -17.60 -5.95 0.14
C ARG A 25 -16.94 -4.59 -0.01
N GLU A 26 -17.71 -3.52 0.05
CA GLU A 26 -17.19 -2.15 0.02
C GLU A 26 -16.23 -1.90 1.17
N HIS A 27 -16.61 -2.33 2.36
CA HIS A 27 -15.79 -2.17 3.55
C HIS A 27 -14.45 -2.91 3.41
N ARG A 28 -14.47 -4.11 2.84
CA ARG A 28 -13.26 -4.88 2.57
C ARG A 28 -12.36 -4.19 1.54
N PHE A 29 -12.94 -3.68 0.47
CA PHE A 29 -12.20 -2.94 -0.55
C PHE A 29 -11.54 -1.69 0.01
N ASP A 30 -12.25 -0.95 0.84
CA ASP A 30 -11.71 0.24 1.49
C ASP A 30 -10.53 -0.09 2.41
N LYS A 31 -10.65 -1.16 3.17
CA LYS A 31 -9.56 -1.64 4.03
C LYS A 31 -8.34 -2.05 3.22
N GLU A 32 -8.56 -2.80 2.14
CA GLU A 32 -7.48 -3.24 1.25
C GLU A 32 -6.80 -2.05 0.59
N ARG A 33 -7.58 -1.09 0.12
CA ARG A 33 -7.07 0.14 -0.50
C ARG A 33 -6.22 0.93 0.49
N THR A 34 -6.71 1.12 1.70
CA THR A 34 -5.98 1.83 2.75
C THR A 34 -4.68 1.11 3.11
N GLY A 35 -4.75 -0.21 3.25
CA GLY A 35 -3.58 -1.04 3.53
C GLY A 35 -2.53 -0.96 2.43
N LEU A 36 -2.94 -1.04 1.17
CA LEU A 36 -2.05 -0.93 0.02
C LEU A 36 -1.42 0.47 -0.08
N SER A 37 -2.20 1.51 0.16
CA SER A 37 -1.72 2.88 0.15
C SER A 37 -0.64 3.09 1.22
N GLN A 38 -0.88 2.55 2.41
CA GLN A 38 0.06 2.64 3.52
C GLN A 38 1.35 1.87 3.24
N THR A 39 1.22 0.66 2.67
CA THR A 39 2.37 -0.15 2.27
C THR A 39 3.19 0.59 1.21
N LEU A 40 2.53 1.20 0.23
CA LEU A 40 3.19 1.97 -0.81
C LEU A 40 3.98 3.15 -0.23
N GLN A 41 3.40 3.88 0.72
CA GLN A 41 4.08 4.97 1.40
C GLN A 41 5.32 4.49 2.15
N ASN A 42 5.21 3.35 2.84
CA ASN A 42 6.33 2.75 3.58
C ASN A 42 7.45 2.32 2.63
N VAL A 43 7.11 1.68 1.51
CA VAL A 43 8.08 1.26 0.50
C VAL A 43 8.80 2.45 -0.10
N ARG A 44 8.07 3.51 -0.41
CA ARG A 44 8.66 4.75 -0.95
C ARG A 44 9.60 5.42 0.05
N ALA A 45 9.23 5.42 1.33
CA ALA A 45 10.07 5.98 2.39
C ALA A 45 11.36 5.18 2.53
N GLU A 46 11.28 3.85 2.50
CA GLU A 46 12.45 2.99 2.55
C GLU A 46 13.35 3.17 1.33
N GLN A 47 12.75 3.29 0.15
CA GLN A 47 13.48 3.54 -1.09
C GLN A 47 14.26 4.86 -1.00
N ALA A 48 13.63 5.92 -0.50
CA ALA A 48 14.26 7.21 -0.32
C ALA A 48 15.44 7.13 0.64
N ARG A 49 15.30 6.38 1.74
CA ARG A 49 16.39 6.15 2.69
C ARG A 49 17.56 5.41 2.06
N THR A 50 17.24 4.39 1.27
CA THR A 50 18.26 3.60 0.58
C THR A 50 19.04 4.45 -0.42
N VAL A 51 18.35 5.28 -1.19
CA VAL A 51 18.98 6.20 -2.14
C VAL A 51 19.89 7.18 -1.41
N THR A 52 19.42 7.78 -0.32
CA THR A 52 20.19 8.71 0.48
C THR A 52 21.45 8.04 1.05
N ALA A 53 21.31 6.82 1.58
CA ALA A 53 22.43 6.06 2.12
C ALA A 53 23.45 5.72 1.03
N THR A 54 22.97 5.32 -0.15
CA THR A 54 23.83 4.99 -1.30
C THR A 54 24.62 6.23 -1.76
N GLU A 55 23.95 7.37 -1.85
CA GLU A 55 24.59 8.64 -2.21
C GLU A 55 25.64 9.05 -1.19
N GLY A 56 25.35 8.86 0.10
CA GLY A 56 26.29 9.12 1.17
C GLY A 56 27.55 8.26 1.08
N VAL A 57 27.38 6.98 0.78
CA VAL A 57 28.50 6.04 0.59
C VAL A 57 29.34 6.45 -0.64
N SER A 58 28.69 6.79 -1.75
CA SER A 58 29.36 7.25 -2.97
C SER A 58 30.18 8.50 -2.70
N THR A 59 29.64 9.47 -1.98
CA THR A 59 30.32 10.71 -1.65
C THR A 59 31.56 10.44 -0.79
N ARG A 60 31.44 9.56 0.20
CA ARG A 60 32.58 9.18 1.07
C ARG A 60 33.67 8.47 0.27
N LEU A 61 33.25 7.62 -0.65
CA LEU A 61 34.19 6.88 -1.49
C LEU A 61 34.96 7.82 -2.40
N GLU A 62 34.28 8.77 -3.05
CA GLU A 62 34.91 9.79 -3.88
C GLU A 62 35.90 10.64 -3.09
N GLY A 63 35.51 11.06 -1.89
CA GLY A 63 36.37 11.82 -0.98
C GLY A 63 37.62 11.03 -0.58
N ALA A 64 37.46 9.73 -0.30
CA ALA A 64 38.59 8.86 0.03
C ALA A 64 39.54 8.69 -1.15
N ILE A 65 38.99 8.53 -2.36
CA ILE A 65 39.80 8.41 -3.58
C ILE A 65 40.58 9.71 -3.85
N GLU A 66 39.96 10.86 -3.68
CA GLU A 66 40.60 12.16 -3.84
C GLU A 66 41.75 12.35 -2.87
N ARG A 67 41.58 11.95 -1.60
CA ARG A 67 42.64 12.02 -0.57
C ARG A 67 43.81 11.11 -0.93
N LEU A 68 43.48 9.91 -1.40
CA LEU A 68 44.48 8.94 -1.79
C LEU A 68 45.32 9.47 -2.95
N ASN A 69 44.66 10.02 -3.97
CA ASN A 69 45.30 10.62 -5.13
C ASN A 69 46.22 11.80 -4.72
N ALA A 70 45.75 12.64 -3.80
CA ALA A 70 46.52 13.76 -3.28
C ALA A 70 47.79 13.29 -2.58
N VAL A 71 47.72 12.20 -1.84
CA VAL A 71 48.90 11.62 -1.16
C VAL A 71 49.86 11.01 -2.17
N LEU A 72 49.35 10.34 -3.21
CA LEU A 72 50.18 9.72 -4.24
C LEU A 72 50.91 10.74 -5.12
N GLU A 73 50.31 11.92 -5.31
CA GLU A 73 50.91 12.99 -6.12
C GLU A 73 52.03 13.76 -5.37
N ARG A 74 52.13 13.57 -4.07
CA ARG A 74 53.21 14.13 -3.29
C ARG A 74 54.49 13.33 -3.55
#